data_8a5e7ee30ce967afd85ab156c52c00de
#
_entry.id   8a5e7ee30ce967afd85ab156c52c00de
#
_cell.length_a   1.000
_cell.length_b   1.000
_cell.length_c   1.000
_cell.angle_alpha   90.00
_cell.angle_beta   90.00
_cell.angle_gamma   90.00
#
_symmetry.space_group_name_H-M   'P 1'
#
loop_
_entity.id
_entity.type
_entity.pdbx_description
1 polymer ?
#
loop_
_entity_poly.entity_id
_entity_poly.type
_entity_poly.pdbx_seq_one_letter_code
_entity_poly.pdbx_strand_id
1 'polypeptide(L)'
;ITLTDFHGLAGEAMSIGERTPLALLDAAASARMAVGEALTNLASAPVASLSEVKLSANWMAAAGHPGEDALLYEAVQAIGMELCPELELSIPVGKDSLSMQAQWQADGSAFKSVSPVSLVVSAFAPVVDVRQQLTPLLRRDVESELWLVGLGAGKQRMGGSVLAQCH
;
A
#
# COMPACT_ATOMS: atom_id res chain seq x y z
N ILE A 1 -11.15 11.87 -3.96
CA ILE A 1 -10.78 13.32 -4.03
C ILE A 1 -11.84 14.12 -3.30
N THR A 2 -11.43 15.11 -2.51
CA THR A 2 -12.30 16.03 -1.78
C THR A 2 -11.91 17.47 -2.09
N LEU A 3 -12.91 18.38 -2.16
CA LEU A 3 -12.67 19.83 -2.22
C LEU A 3 -12.13 20.33 -0.89
N THR A 4 -11.19 21.26 -0.93
CA THR A 4 -10.61 21.91 0.27
C THR A 4 -11.17 23.30 0.52
N ASP A 5 -11.92 23.87 -0.42
CA ASP A 5 -12.60 25.14 -0.22
C ASP A 5 -14.02 25.17 -0.82
N PHE A 6 -14.82 26.20 -0.51
CA PHE A 6 -16.21 26.33 -0.94
C PHE A 6 -16.37 27.10 -2.28
N HIS A 7 -15.34 27.77 -2.76
CA HIS A 7 -15.40 28.68 -3.92
C HIS A 7 -14.42 28.30 -5.03
N GLY A 8 -13.36 27.57 -4.69
CA GLY A 8 -12.34 27.10 -5.62
C GLY A 8 -12.56 25.67 -6.11
N LEU A 9 -11.59 25.16 -6.85
CA LEU A 9 -11.56 23.81 -7.37
C LEU A 9 -10.40 22.99 -6.82
N ALA A 10 -9.57 23.60 -5.97
CA ALA A 10 -8.49 22.90 -5.30
C ALA A 10 -9.03 21.84 -4.34
N GLY A 11 -8.30 20.75 -4.23
CA GLY A 11 -8.70 19.63 -3.41
C GLY A 11 -7.52 18.80 -2.93
N GLU A 12 -7.85 17.68 -2.35
CA GLU A 12 -6.92 16.67 -1.87
C GLU A 12 -7.34 15.29 -2.38
N ALA A 13 -6.36 14.54 -2.88
CA ALA A 13 -6.54 13.15 -3.24
C ALA A 13 -6.00 12.24 -2.15
N MET A 14 -6.70 11.14 -1.92
CA MET A 14 -6.30 10.06 -1.02
C MET A 14 -6.40 8.72 -1.71
N SER A 15 -5.47 7.82 -1.38
CA SER A 15 -5.51 6.41 -1.78
C SER A 15 -4.94 5.52 -0.69
N ILE A 16 -5.19 4.22 -0.79
CA ILE A 16 -4.68 3.22 0.13
C ILE A 16 -4.05 2.10 -0.68
N GLY A 17 -2.99 1.50 -0.12
CA GLY A 17 -2.38 0.28 -0.62
C GLY A 17 -1.97 -0.65 0.51
N GLU A 18 -2.09 -1.96 0.28
CA GLU A 18 -1.63 -3.01 1.18
C GLU A 18 -1.39 -4.32 0.40
N ARG A 19 -0.48 -5.18 0.87
CA ARG A 19 -0.18 -6.48 0.26
C ARG A 19 0.24 -7.52 1.30
N THR A 20 -0.48 -7.55 2.41
CA THR A 20 -0.17 -8.40 3.58
C THR A 20 0.09 -9.88 3.24
N PRO A 21 -0.71 -10.57 2.41
CA PRO A 21 -0.45 -11.98 2.10
C PRO A 21 0.92 -12.26 1.48
N LEU A 22 1.49 -11.30 0.78
CA LEU A 22 2.83 -11.44 0.20
C LEU A 22 3.93 -11.46 1.28
N ALA A 23 3.69 -10.87 2.45
CA ALA A 23 4.66 -10.86 3.54
C ALA A 23 4.96 -12.26 4.11
N LEU A 24 4.08 -13.23 3.89
CA LEU A 24 4.37 -14.64 4.21
C LEU A 24 5.50 -15.23 3.36
N LEU A 25 5.82 -14.62 2.23
CA LEU A 25 6.87 -15.04 1.31
C LEU A 25 8.07 -14.09 1.35
N ASP A 26 7.80 -12.78 1.40
CA ASP A 26 8.82 -11.72 1.35
C ASP A 26 8.22 -10.42 1.91
N ALA A 27 8.62 -10.08 3.12
CA ALA A 27 8.10 -8.90 3.82
C ALA A 27 8.53 -7.58 3.16
N ALA A 28 9.76 -7.52 2.62
CA ALA A 28 10.27 -6.36 1.90
C ALA A 28 9.49 -6.13 0.59
N ALA A 29 9.23 -7.19 -0.18
CA ALA A 29 8.43 -7.11 -1.41
C ALA A 29 6.98 -6.71 -1.11
N SER A 30 6.38 -7.26 -0.03
CA SER A 30 5.04 -6.90 0.42
C SER A 30 4.95 -5.40 0.72
N ALA A 31 5.92 -4.86 1.45
CA ALA A 31 5.97 -3.44 1.79
C ALA A 31 6.12 -2.56 0.54
N ARG A 32 7.03 -2.90 -0.39
CA ARG A 32 7.17 -2.17 -1.66
C ARG A 32 5.88 -2.19 -2.48
N MET A 33 5.20 -3.34 -2.55
CA MET A 33 3.93 -3.45 -3.27
C MET A 33 2.80 -2.67 -2.61
N ALA A 34 2.78 -2.54 -1.28
CA ALA A 34 1.80 -1.70 -0.59
C ALA A 34 1.96 -0.22 -0.97
N VAL A 35 3.19 0.29 -1.02
CA VAL A 35 3.46 1.64 -1.53
C VAL A 35 3.09 1.75 -3.01
N GLY A 36 3.49 0.79 -3.84
CA GLY A 36 3.18 0.77 -5.27
C GLY A 36 1.67 0.79 -5.53
N GLU A 37 0.89 0.04 -4.77
CA GLU A 37 -0.57 0.04 -4.88
C GLU A 37 -1.16 1.39 -4.49
N ALA A 38 -0.71 2.00 -3.39
CA ALA A 38 -1.17 3.32 -2.99
C ALA A 38 -0.89 4.37 -4.10
N LEU A 39 0.30 4.34 -4.70
CA LEU A 39 0.67 5.26 -5.78
C LEU A 39 -0.12 5.01 -7.07
N THR A 40 -0.33 3.76 -7.45
CA THR A 40 -1.11 3.43 -8.66
C THR A 40 -2.58 3.78 -8.49
N ASN A 41 -3.14 3.60 -7.30
CA ASN A 41 -4.49 4.06 -6.98
C ASN A 41 -4.59 5.59 -6.98
N LEU A 42 -3.54 6.29 -6.54
CA LEU A 42 -3.48 7.75 -6.57
C LEU A 42 -3.37 8.31 -8.00
N ALA A 43 -2.84 7.55 -8.95
CA ALA A 43 -2.61 7.98 -10.33
C ALA A 43 -3.90 8.34 -11.10
N SER A 44 -5.08 8.02 -10.57
CA SER A 44 -6.37 8.50 -11.09
C SER A 44 -6.64 9.99 -10.78
N ALA A 45 -5.88 10.58 -9.87
CA ALA A 45 -5.99 11.98 -9.47
C ALA A 45 -4.96 12.85 -10.22
N PRO A 46 -5.27 14.13 -10.50
CA PRO A 46 -4.36 15.05 -11.17
C PRO A 46 -3.30 15.59 -10.19
N VAL A 47 -2.46 14.70 -9.66
CA VAL A 47 -1.32 15.03 -8.80
C VAL A 47 -0.17 15.50 -9.69
N ALA A 48 0.41 16.67 -9.40
CA ALA A 48 1.39 17.29 -10.25
C ALA A 48 2.77 16.61 -10.19
N SER A 49 3.19 16.11 -9.02
CA SER A 49 4.49 15.47 -8.80
C SER A 49 4.44 14.46 -7.67
N LEU A 50 5.24 13.39 -7.77
CA LEU A 50 5.43 12.43 -6.68
C LEU A 50 6.01 13.10 -5.42
N SER A 51 6.81 14.15 -5.55
CA SER A 51 7.38 14.89 -4.41
C SER A 51 6.33 15.59 -3.54
N GLU A 52 5.12 15.84 -4.09
CA GLU A 52 3.99 16.37 -3.33
C GLU A 52 3.24 15.30 -2.54
N VAL A 53 3.45 14.03 -2.86
CA VAL A 53 2.79 12.92 -2.17
C VAL A 53 3.40 12.73 -0.79
N LYS A 54 2.53 12.68 0.22
CA LYS A 54 2.89 12.34 1.59
C LYS A 54 2.22 11.02 1.97
N LEU A 55 2.99 10.15 2.60
CA LEU A 55 2.51 8.84 3.00
C LEU A 55 2.27 8.80 4.52
N SER A 56 1.25 8.06 4.92
CA SER A 56 1.07 7.59 6.29
C SER A 56 1.22 6.08 6.30
N ALA A 57 2.11 5.57 7.13
CA ALA A 57 2.39 4.14 7.23
C ALA A 57 1.83 3.55 8.52
N ASN A 58 1.00 2.52 8.40
CA ASN A 58 0.51 1.74 9.54
C ASN A 58 1.18 0.37 9.52
N TRP A 59 2.12 0.17 10.45
CA TRP A 59 2.89 -1.06 10.60
C TRP A 59 2.23 -1.97 11.63
N MET A 60 2.07 -3.24 11.29
CA MET A 60 1.49 -4.24 12.17
C MET A 60 2.37 -5.48 12.19
N ALA A 61 2.71 -5.97 13.39
CA ALA A 61 3.52 -7.16 13.58
C ALA A 61 3.22 -7.84 14.90
N ALA A 62 3.53 -9.11 15.01
CA ALA A 62 3.53 -9.84 16.28
C ALA A 62 4.93 -9.77 16.92
N ALA A 63 5.32 -8.58 17.42
CA ALA A 63 6.66 -8.37 17.98
C ALA A 63 6.98 -9.38 19.09
N GLY A 64 8.21 -9.86 19.07
CA GLY A 64 8.67 -10.92 19.99
C GLY A 64 8.25 -12.34 19.59
N HIS A 65 7.43 -12.51 18.55
CA HIS A 65 7.24 -13.84 17.97
C HIS A 65 8.46 -14.20 17.08
N PRO A 66 8.97 -15.43 17.13
CA PRO A 66 10.15 -15.80 16.39
C PRO A 66 10.05 -15.45 14.87
N GLY A 67 10.99 -14.63 14.39
CA GLY A 67 11.08 -14.19 13.02
C GLY A 67 10.36 -12.87 12.68
N GLU A 68 9.30 -12.49 13.40
CA GLU A 68 8.47 -11.32 13.05
C GLU A 68 9.22 -9.98 13.21
N ASP A 69 10.11 -9.86 14.19
CA ASP A 69 10.91 -8.64 14.39
C ASP A 69 11.89 -8.41 13.23
N ALA A 70 12.49 -9.48 12.71
CA ALA A 70 13.39 -9.41 11.56
C ALA A 70 12.61 -9.03 10.28
N LEU A 71 11.45 -9.65 10.04
CA LEU A 71 10.59 -9.34 8.90
C LEU A 71 10.09 -7.90 8.93
N LEU A 72 9.72 -7.39 10.12
CA LEU A 72 9.35 -5.98 10.28
C LEU A 72 10.52 -5.06 9.95
N TYR A 73 11.73 -5.36 10.44
CA TYR A 73 12.92 -4.59 10.15
C TYR A 73 13.21 -4.54 8.65
N GLU A 74 13.18 -5.69 7.96
CA GLU A 74 13.39 -5.79 6.52
C GLU A 74 12.36 -4.97 5.72
N ALA A 75 11.09 -5.02 6.12
CA ALA A 75 10.02 -4.24 5.50
C ALA A 75 10.25 -2.73 5.67
N VAL A 76 10.59 -2.30 6.89
CA VAL A 76 10.87 -0.88 7.19
C VAL A 76 12.11 -0.39 6.44
N GLN A 77 13.18 -1.19 6.39
CA GLN A 77 14.40 -0.87 5.65
C GLN A 77 14.11 -0.69 4.16
N ALA A 78 13.39 -1.64 3.56
CA ALA A 78 13.04 -1.61 2.14
C ALA A 78 12.26 -0.34 1.72
N ILE A 79 11.45 0.19 2.62
CA ILE A 79 10.68 1.42 2.36
C ILE A 79 11.47 2.67 2.75
N GLY A 80 11.98 2.71 3.98
CA GLY A 80 12.57 3.93 4.53
C GLY A 80 13.96 4.25 4.03
N MET A 81 14.76 3.22 3.70
CA MET A 81 16.16 3.40 3.28
C MET A 81 16.37 3.23 1.77
N GLU A 82 15.42 2.62 1.06
CA GLU A 82 15.55 2.31 -0.36
C GLU A 82 14.47 3.02 -1.18
N LEU A 83 13.21 2.54 -1.14
CA LEU A 83 12.15 2.97 -2.04
C LEU A 83 11.77 4.45 -1.88
N CYS A 84 11.54 4.92 -0.65
CA CYS A 84 11.13 6.31 -0.43
C CYS A 84 12.22 7.32 -0.83
N PRO A 85 13.51 7.11 -0.50
CA PRO A 85 14.60 7.96 -1.01
C PRO A 85 14.70 7.95 -2.54
N GLU A 86 14.58 6.79 -3.18
CA GLU A 86 14.65 6.65 -4.65
C GLU A 86 13.52 7.41 -5.36
N LEU A 87 12.32 7.40 -4.79
CA LEU A 87 11.13 8.05 -5.36
C LEU A 87 10.90 9.47 -4.82
N GLU A 88 11.78 9.99 -3.97
CA GLU A 88 11.64 11.28 -3.28
C GLU A 88 10.34 11.40 -2.46
N LEU A 89 9.86 10.27 -1.94
CA LEU A 89 8.68 10.19 -1.08
C LEU A 89 9.04 10.39 0.38
N SER A 90 8.07 10.86 1.18
CA SER A 90 8.22 10.96 2.63
C SER A 90 7.04 10.32 3.37
N ILE A 91 7.37 9.77 4.54
CA ILE A 91 6.40 9.20 5.50
C ILE A 91 6.46 10.05 6.77
N PRO A 92 5.82 11.22 6.80
CA PRO A 92 5.88 12.13 7.95
C PRO A 92 5.11 11.61 9.17
N VAL A 93 4.15 10.72 8.96
CA VAL A 93 3.29 10.17 10.01
C VAL A 93 3.06 8.68 9.81
N GLY A 94 2.69 8.02 10.89
CA GLY A 94 2.34 6.61 10.90
C GLY A 94 2.05 6.13 12.31
N LYS A 95 1.76 4.85 12.44
CA LYS A 95 1.58 4.20 13.74
C LYS A 95 2.00 2.73 13.66
N ASP A 96 2.23 2.15 14.84
CA ASP A 96 2.55 0.73 15.01
C ASP A 96 1.46 0.00 15.78
N SER A 97 1.24 -1.26 15.42
CA SER A 97 0.47 -2.22 16.20
C SER A 97 1.31 -3.50 16.33
N LEU A 98 1.99 -3.65 17.47
CA LEU A 98 3.03 -4.67 17.60
C LEU A 98 2.59 -5.94 18.35
N SER A 99 1.33 -6.05 18.72
CA SER A 99 0.77 -7.22 19.41
C SER A 99 -0.21 -8.02 18.53
N MET A 100 0.13 -8.21 17.25
CA MET A 100 -0.76 -8.83 16.26
C MET A 100 -0.79 -10.35 16.37
N GLN A 101 -1.23 -10.84 17.52
CA GLN A 101 -1.44 -12.25 17.80
C GLN A 101 -2.67 -12.44 18.69
N ALA A 102 -3.34 -13.57 18.54
CA ALA A 102 -4.41 -14.00 19.40
C ALA A 102 -4.06 -15.34 20.04
N GLN A 103 -4.44 -15.51 21.31
CA GLN A 103 -4.29 -16.76 22.03
C GLN A 103 -5.62 -17.12 22.70
N TRP A 104 -6.01 -18.38 22.61
CA TRP A 104 -7.22 -18.86 23.25
C TRP A 104 -7.09 -20.32 23.67
N GLN A 105 -8.03 -20.78 24.49
CA GLN A 105 -8.16 -22.19 24.86
C GLN A 105 -9.49 -22.73 24.36
N ALA A 106 -9.46 -23.94 23.80
CA ALA A 106 -10.64 -24.69 23.43
C ALA A 106 -10.38 -26.18 23.68
N ASP A 107 -11.35 -26.88 24.24
CA ASP A 107 -11.29 -28.31 24.53
C ASP A 107 -10.04 -28.77 25.32
N GLY A 108 -9.60 -27.95 26.27
CA GLY A 108 -8.42 -28.20 27.08
C GLY A 108 -7.07 -27.97 26.36
N SER A 109 -7.08 -27.51 25.14
CA SER A 109 -5.89 -27.19 24.35
C SER A 109 -5.71 -25.68 24.19
N ALA A 110 -4.45 -25.23 24.20
CA ALA A 110 -4.08 -23.84 23.93
C ALA A 110 -3.82 -23.65 22.43
N PHE A 111 -4.41 -22.60 21.86
CA PHE A 111 -4.24 -22.21 20.46
C PHE A 111 -3.63 -20.80 20.38
N LYS A 112 -2.89 -20.57 19.33
CA LYS A 112 -2.30 -19.27 19.00
C LYS A 112 -2.43 -19.00 17.50
N SER A 113 -2.84 -17.80 17.15
CA SER A 113 -2.80 -17.28 15.78
C SER A 113 -1.87 -16.06 15.76
N VAL A 114 -1.02 -15.97 14.76
CA VAL A 114 -0.05 -14.89 14.57
C VAL A 114 -0.32 -14.26 13.19
N SER A 115 -0.54 -12.96 13.15
CA SER A 115 -0.65 -12.22 11.89
C SER A 115 0.75 -12.03 11.30
N PRO A 116 0.93 -12.18 9.98
CA PRO A 116 2.18 -11.80 9.32
C PRO A 116 2.40 -10.29 9.44
N VAL A 117 3.65 -9.85 9.24
CA VAL A 117 3.95 -8.42 9.08
C VAL A 117 3.03 -7.82 8.04
N SER A 118 2.43 -6.69 8.36
CA SER A 118 1.49 -6.01 7.50
C SER A 118 1.82 -4.52 7.44
N LEU A 119 1.78 -3.97 6.24
CA LEU A 119 1.89 -2.54 6.01
C LEU A 119 0.66 -2.06 5.26
N VAL A 120 -0.06 -1.12 5.86
CA VAL A 120 -1.10 -0.34 5.19
C VAL A 120 -0.58 1.07 4.97
N VAL A 121 -0.55 1.50 3.73
CA VAL A 121 -0.08 2.82 3.32
C VAL A 121 -1.26 3.66 2.86
N SER A 122 -1.42 4.85 3.43
CA SER A 122 -2.30 5.88 2.89
C SER A 122 -1.45 6.95 2.22
N ALA A 123 -1.77 7.30 0.98
CA ALA A 123 -1.11 8.37 0.23
C ALA A 123 -2.04 9.58 0.14
N PHE A 124 -1.47 10.76 0.29
CA PHE A 124 -2.17 12.04 0.24
C PHE A 124 -1.42 12.98 -0.70
N ALA A 125 -2.14 13.72 -1.53
CA ALA A 125 -1.55 14.74 -2.38
C ALA A 125 -2.54 15.86 -2.67
N PRO A 126 -2.07 17.12 -2.78
CA PRO A 126 -2.90 18.22 -3.24
C PRO A 126 -3.26 18.06 -4.72
N VAL A 127 -4.43 18.51 -5.11
CA VAL A 127 -4.86 18.62 -6.50
C VAL A 127 -5.37 20.01 -6.80
N VAL A 128 -5.01 20.55 -7.96
CA VAL A 128 -5.34 21.92 -8.34
C VAL A 128 -6.81 22.04 -8.77
N ASP A 129 -7.32 21.02 -9.47
CA ASP A 129 -8.69 21.00 -9.96
C ASP A 129 -9.28 19.58 -9.82
N VAL A 130 -10.18 19.42 -8.87
CA VAL A 130 -10.84 18.12 -8.56
C VAL A 130 -11.65 17.53 -9.72
N ARG A 131 -11.99 18.34 -10.72
CA ARG A 131 -12.75 17.87 -11.90
C ARG A 131 -11.92 17.07 -12.89
N GLN A 132 -10.58 17.13 -12.79
CA GLN A 132 -9.65 16.46 -13.69
C GLN A 132 -9.36 15.01 -13.31
N GLN A 133 -10.05 14.47 -12.30
CA GLN A 133 -9.88 13.07 -11.92
C GLN A 133 -10.29 12.11 -13.04
N LEU A 134 -9.59 11.00 -13.14
CA LEU A 134 -9.97 9.89 -13.99
C LEU A 134 -11.01 9.00 -13.29
N THR A 135 -11.92 8.46 -14.06
CA THR A 135 -12.92 7.49 -13.60
C THR A 135 -12.79 6.20 -14.42
N PRO A 136 -13.36 5.06 -13.98
CA PRO A 136 -13.36 3.83 -14.74
C PRO A 136 -14.12 3.92 -16.09
N LEU A 137 -14.87 5.00 -16.29
CA LEU A 137 -15.64 5.21 -17.51
C LEU A 137 -14.72 5.70 -18.65
N LEU A 138 -14.56 4.87 -19.69
CA LEU A 138 -13.82 5.26 -20.88
C LEU A 138 -14.52 6.40 -21.60
N ARG A 139 -13.76 7.39 -22.03
CA ARG A 139 -14.27 8.48 -22.86
C ARG A 139 -14.65 7.98 -24.24
N ARG A 140 -15.79 8.42 -24.75
CA ARG A 140 -16.29 8.06 -26.09
C ARG A 140 -16.12 9.17 -27.12
N ASP A 141 -15.73 10.35 -26.66
CA ASP A 141 -15.55 11.58 -27.45
C ASP A 141 -14.11 11.78 -27.95
N VAL A 142 -13.21 10.87 -27.58
CA VAL A 142 -11.82 10.86 -28.00
C VAL A 142 -11.40 9.43 -28.36
N GLU A 143 -10.44 9.31 -29.25
CA GLU A 143 -9.78 8.03 -29.50
C GLU A 143 -8.94 7.63 -28.28
N SER A 144 -9.10 6.40 -27.81
CA SER A 144 -8.46 5.89 -26.61
C SER A 144 -7.86 4.51 -26.87
N GLU A 145 -6.70 4.25 -26.28
CA GLU A 145 -6.04 2.94 -26.30
C GLU A 145 -6.03 2.34 -24.89
N LEU A 146 -6.14 1.02 -24.80
CA LEU A 146 -5.95 0.28 -23.54
C LEU A 146 -4.56 -0.36 -23.56
N TRP A 147 -3.75 0.00 -22.59
CA TRP A 147 -2.39 -0.50 -22.47
C TRP A 147 -2.28 -1.44 -21.28
N LEU A 148 -1.71 -2.62 -21.49
CA LEU A 148 -1.33 -3.53 -20.43
C LEU A 148 0.15 -3.33 -20.09
N VAL A 149 0.42 -2.84 -18.89
CA VAL A 149 1.79 -2.67 -18.39
C VAL A 149 2.18 -3.89 -17.56
N GLY A 150 3.05 -4.73 -18.11
CA GLY A 150 3.56 -5.92 -17.44
C GLY A 150 4.76 -5.61 -16.54
N LEU A 151 4.57 -5.60 -15.22
CA LEU A 151 5.64 -5.35 -14.25
C LEU A 151 6.36 -6.63 -13.75
N GLY A 152 5.97 -7.78 -14.28
CA GLY A 152 6.48 -9.09 -13.85
C GLY A 152 7.82 -9.51 -14.47
N ALA A 153 8.45 -8.67 -15.32
CA ALA A 153 9.67 -9.03 -16.05
C ALA A 153 9.56 -10.39 -16.79
N GLY A 154 8.40 -10.65 -17.41
CA GLY A 154 8.09 -11.90 -18.10
C GLY A 154 7.77 -13.11 -17.20
N LYS A 155 7.76 -12.93 -15.88
CA LYS A 155 7.45 -14.01 -14.92
C LYS A 155 5.99 -13.91 -14.47
N GLN A 156 5.30 -15.04 -14.53
CA GLN A 156 3.90 -15.20 -14.08
C GLN A 156 3.89 -15.66 -12.61
N ARG A 157 4.27 -14.76 -11.69
CA ARG A 157 4.34 -15.07 -10.26
C ARG A 157 2.94 -14.96 -9.63
N MET A 158 2.52 -16.01 -8.92
CA MET A 158 1.22 -16.11 -8.28
C MET A 158 1.30 -16.10 -6.75
N GLY A 159 2.49 -16.20 -6.16
CA GLY A 159 2.69 -16.21 -4.71
C GLY A 159 2.14 -14.94 -4.05
N GLY A 160 1.42 -15.10 -2.93
CA GLY A 160 0.76 -14.01 -2.22
C GLY A 160 -0.48 -13.44 -2.91
N SER A 161 -0.89 -13.98 -4.06
CA SER A 161 -2.13 -13.57 -4.73
C SER A 161 -3.37 -14.17 -4.06
N VAL A 162 -4.52 -13.54 -4.28
CA VAL A 162 -5.82 -14.10 -3.82
C VAL A 162 -6.07 -15.46 -4.46
N LEU A 163 -5.70 -15.64 -5.72
CA LEU A 163 -5.83 -16.94 -6.38
C LEU A 163 -5.03 -18.03 -5.66
N ALA A 164 -3.78 -17.75 -5.27
CA ALA A 164 -2.94 -18.71 -4.54
C ALA A 164 -3.41 -18.97 -3.09
N GLN A 165 -4.30 -18.12 -2.55
CA GLN A 165 -4.91 -18.33 -1.24
C GLN A 165 -6.19 -19.17 -1.31
N CYS A 166 -6.89 -19.13 -2.45
CA CYS A 166 -8.17 -19.82 -2.64
C CYS A 166 -8.00 -21.23 -3.25
N HIS A 167 -6.85 -21.53 -3.81
CA HIS A 167 -6.49 -22.78 -4.50
C HIS A 167 -5.10 -23.27 -4.06
#